data_38e2599d962c0fdfc3971d975655b3c9
#
_entry.id   38e2599d962c0fdfc3971d975655b3c9
#
_cell.length_a   1.000
_cell.length_b   1.000
_cell.length_c   1.000
_cell.angle_alpha   90.00
_cell.angle_beta   90.00
_cell.angle_gamma   90.00
#
_symmetry.space_group_name_H-M   'P 1'
#
loop_
_entity.id
_entity.type
_entity.pdbx_description
1 polymer ?
#
loop_
_entity_poly.entity_id
_entity_poly.type
_entity_poly.pdbx_seq_one_letter_code
_entity_poly.pdbx_strand_id
1 'polypeptide(L)'
;MNFKKLMASAMVCAFALTGCGSNTATTSEDKDTFVVGMECAYAPFNWQTSEKTDTSVKLGKSGYADGYDVQIAKKIAKKLGKKLVIKKTAWDGLIPALEGDEIDAIIAGMTKDKTR
;
A
#
# COMPACT_ATOMS: atom_id res chain seq x y z
N MET A 1 -12.47 12.12 67.72
CA MET A 1 -11.21 12.83 67.75
C MET A 1 -10.03 11.85 67.78
N ASN A 2 -9.68 11.29 66.75
CA ASN A 2 -8.39 10.63 66.60
C ASN A 2 -8.05 10.51 65.10
N PHE A 3 -7.43 11.53 64.66
CA PHE A 3 -6.65 11.48 63.46
C PHE A 3 -5.37 10.71 63.73
N LYS A 4 -5.31 9.51 63.40
CA LYS A 4 -4.03 8.80 63.23
C LYS A 4 -4.24 7.69 62.27
N LYS A 5 -3.84 7.93 61.03
CA LYS A 5 -2.75 7.22 60.41
C LYS A 5 -2.73 7.54 58.95
N LEU A 6 -1.89 8.46 58.63
CA LEU A 6 -1.27 8.51 57.35
C LEU A 6 -0.62 7.16 57.07
N MET A 7 -1.14 6.47 56.13
CA MET A 7 -0.39 5.43 55.46
C MET A 7 0.00 6.00 54.11
N ALA A 8 1.21 6.46 54.06
CA ALA A 8 1.90 6.72 52.81
C ALA A 8 2.08 5.40 52.10
N SER A 9 1.20 5.11 51.21
CA SER A 9 1.42 4.07 50.21
C SER A 9 2.26 4.68 49.11
N ALA A 10 3.53 4.40 49.16
CA ALA A 10 4.43 4.68 48.06
C ALA A 10 4.00 3.83 46.86
N MET A 11 3.29 4.44 45.97
CA MET A 11 2.96 3.85 44.70
C MET A 11 4.21 3.94 43.86
N VAL A 12 4.96 2.87 43.87
CA VAL A 12 6.03 2.67 42.90
C VAL A 12 5.35 2.51 41.55
N CYS A 13 5.26 3.60 40.82
CA CYS A 13 4.99 3.54 39.41
C CYS A 13 6.22 2.93 38.73
N ALA A 14 6.22 1.64 38.62
CA ALA A 14 7.06 0.97 37.67
C ALA A 14 6.57 1.42 36.28
N PHE A 15 7.16 2.47 35.77
CA PHE A 15 7.12 2.74 34.36
C PHE A 15 7.87 1.59 33.69
N ALA A 16 7.14 0.56 33.37
CA ALA A 16 7.58 -0.33 32.32
C ALA A 16 7.60 0.52 31.06
N LEU A 17 8.73 1.08 30.78
CA LEU A 17 9.10 1.51 29.45
C LEU A 17 9.15 0.25 28.59
N THR A 18 7.98 -0.26 28.26
CA THR A 18 7.87 -1.06 27.07
C THR A 18 8.17 -0.07 25.96
N GLY A 19 9.42 -0.01 25.61
CA GLY A 19 9.83 0.66 24.42
C GLY A 19 9.03 0.06 23.28
N CYS A 20 7.96 0.69 22.89
CA CYS A 20 7.41 0.54 21.55
C CYS A 20 8.40 1.12 20.58
N GLY A 21 9.59 0.56 20.58
CA GLY A 21 10.62 0.90 19.64
C GLY A 21 10.45 0.20 18.30
N SER A 22 9.36 -0.44 18.08
CA SER A 22 9.14 -1.08 16.80
C SER A 22 7.95 -0.45 16.10
N ASN A 23 8.03 0.81 15.83
CA ASN A 23 7.50 1.27 14.58
C ASN A 23 8.51 0.92 13.51
N THR A 24 8.78 -0.33 13.37
CA THR A 24 9.17 -0.83 12.08
C THR A 24 8.05 -0.43 11.17
N ALA A 25 8.33 0.51 10.30
CA ALA A 25 7.54 0.69 9.11
C ALA A 25 7.19 -0.72 8.65
N THR A 26 5.91 -1.01 8.61
CA THR A 26 5.41 -2.26 8.06
C THR A 26 6.05 -2.34 6.70
N THR A 27 7.03 -3.17 6.58
CA THR A 27 7.62 -3.48 5.29
C THR A 27 6.48 -3.98 4.42
N SER A 28 6.44 -3.60 3.18
CA SER A 28 5.44 -4.03 2.21
C SER A 28 5.25 -5.56 2.16
N GLU A 29 6.17 -6.29 2.72
CA GLU A 29 6.17 -7.75 2.84
C GLU A 29 5.04 -8.29 3.73
N ASP A 30 4.59 -7.53 4.72
CA ASP A 30 3.53 -7.95 5.65
C ASP A 30 2.12 -7.60 5.18
N LYS A 31 1.99 -6.93 4.03
CA LYS A 31 0.68 -6.57 3.49
C LYS A 31 0.09 -7.73 2.69
N ASP A 32 -1.18 -8.02 2.93
CA ASP A 32 -1.97 -8.96 2.12
C ASP A 32 -2.25 -8.44 0.71
N THR A 33 -1.84 -7.22 0.42
CA THR A 33 -2.06 -6.53 -0.86
C THR A 33 -0.76 -6.30 -1.62
N PHE A 34 -0.86 -6.39 -2.93
CA PHE A 34 0.15 -5.94 -3.87
C PHE A 34 -0.37 -4.72 -4.60
N VAL A 35 0.18 -3.55 -4.29
CA VAL A 35 -0.26 -2.26 -4.83
C VAL A 35 0.56 -1.89 -6.04
N VAL A 36 -0.08 -1.78 -7.18
CA VAL A 36 0.56 -1.46 -8.46
C VAL A 36 0.11 -0.09 -8.94
N GLY A 37 1.08 0.78 -9.23
CA GLY A 37 0.84 2.09 -9.85
C GLY A 37 0.81 2.02 -11.36
N MET A 38 -0.16 2.68 -11.97
CA MET A 38 -0.27 2.91 -13.41
C MET A 38 -1.13 4.14 -13.70
N GLU A 39 -0.97 4.73 -14.89
CA GLU A 39 -1.76 5.93 -15.28
C GLU A 39 -3.23 5.62 -15.54
N CYS A 40 -3.53 4.43 -16.04
CA CYS A 40 -4.84 4.05 -16.56
C CYS A 40 -5.32 4.97 -17.72
N ALA A 41 -4.39 5.41 -18.53
CA ALA A 41 -4.64 6.30 -19.66
C ALA A 41 -3.80 5.95 -20.91
N TYR A 42 -3.26 4.74 -20.97
CA TYR A 42 -2.34 4.28 -22.01
C TYR A 42 -2.78 2.95 -22.63
N ALA A 43 -3.83 2.98 -23.43
CA ALA A 43 -4.28 1.79 -24.15
C ALA A 43 -3.27 1.38 -25.24
N PRO A 44 -3.06 0.10 -25.50
CA PRO A 44 -3.72 -1.08 -24.91
C PRO A 44 -3.02 -1.62 -23.65
N PHE A 45 -2.07 -0.90 -23.11
CA PHE A 45 -1.31 -1.35 -21.92
C PHE A 45 -2.12 -1.19 -20.65
N ASN A 46 -2.68 -0.02 -20.41
CA ASN A 46 -3.54 0.22 -19.26
C ASN A 46 -4.51 1.38 -19.56
N TRP A 47 -5.77 1.19 -19.23
CA TRP A 47 -6.78 2.24 -19.36
C TRP A 47 -7.86 2.10 -18.30
N GLN A 48 -8.59 3.17 -18.09
CA GLN A 48 -9.77 3.18 -17.23
C GLN A 48 -11.04 2.96 -18.04
N THR A 49 -11.93 2.13 -17.52
CA THR A 49 -13.28 1.91 -18.06
C THR A 49 -14.32 2.06 -16.96
N SER A 50 -15.53 2.45 -17.32
CA SER A 50 -16.67 2.51 -16.40
C SER A 50 -17.30 1.14 -16.17
N GLU A 51 -17.11 0.21 -17.09
CA GLU A 51 -17.73 -1.10 -17.06
C GLU A 51 -16.77 -2.17 -16.57
N LYS A 52 -17.32 -3.08 -15.77
CA LYS A 52 -16.61 -4.27 -15.35
C LYS A 52 -16.51 -5.26 -16.51
N THR A 53 -15.31 -5.72 -16.80
CA THR A 53 -15.03 -6.81 -17.73
C THR A 53 -14.46 -8.01 -16.97
N ASP A 54 -14.31 -9.16 -17.64
CA ASP A 54 -13.69 -10.35 -17.04
C ASP A 54 -12.20 -10.16 -16.73
N THR A 55 -11.59 -9.20 -17.37
CA THR A 55 -10.16 -8.90 -17.26
C THR A 55 -9.85 -7.71 -16.34
N SER A 56 -10.83 -6.84 -16.11
CA SER A 56 -10.64 -5.60 -15.36
C SER A 56 -10.51 -5.80 -13.85
N VAL A 57 -9.89 -4.81 -13.22
CA VAL A 57 -9.72 -4.71 -11.76
C VAL A 57 -10.33 -3.40 -11.28
N LYS A 58 -11.07 -3.44 -10.21
CA LYS A 58 -11.75 -2.27 -9.66
C LYS A 58 -10.73 -1.20 -9.23
N LEU A 59 -11.00 0.05 -9.63
CA LEU A 59 -10.25 1.23 -9.19
C LEU A 59 -11.01 1.94 -8.07
N GLY A 60 -10.49 1.90 -6.84
CA GLY A 60 -11.01 2.66 -5.72
C GLY A 60 -12.55 2.71 -5.68
N LYS A 61 -13.10 3.92 -5.70
CA LYS A 61 -14.55 4.16 -5.60
C LYS A 61 -15.29 4.12 -6.94
N SER A 62 -14.60 4.32 -8.05
CA SER A 62 -15.25 4.39 -9.36
C SER A 62 -14.38 3.86 -10.49
N GLY A 63 -15.02 3.08 -11.36
CA GLY A 63 -14.40 2.54 -12.54
C GLY A 63 -13.49 1.34 -12.31
N TYR A 64 -12.88 0.94 -13.37
CA TYR A 64 -12.03 -0.25 -13.45
C TYR A 64 -10.79 0.07 -14.29
N ALA A 65 -9.69 -0.60 -13.97
CA ALA A 65 -8.51 -0.63 -14.82
C ALA A 65 -8.52 -1.91 -15.65
N ASP A 66 -8.17 -1.81 -16.92
CA ASP A 66 -8.02 -2.93 -17.81
C ASP A 66 -6.79 -2.76 -18.70
N GLY A 67 -6.38 -3.82 -19.36
CA GLY A 67 -5.28 -3.84 -20.29
C GLY A 67 -4.19 -4.84 -19.99
N TYR A 68 -3.17 -4.84 -20.83
CA TYR A 68 -2.03 -5.75 -20.74
C TYR A 68 -1.31 -5.67 -19.38
N ASP A 69 -1.03 -4.47 -18.91
CA ASP A 69 -0.34 -4.24 -17.64
C ASP A 69 -1.15 -4.76 -16.45
N VAL A 70 -2.47 -4.61 -16.53
CA VAL A 70 -3.39 -5.14 -15.51
C VAL A 70 -3.31 -6.67 -15.44
N GLN A 71 -3.24 -7.34 -16.59
CA GLN A 71 -3.10 -8.80 -16.64
C GLN A 71 -1.76 -9.27 -16.07
N ILE A 72 -0.68 -8.54 -16.35
CA ILE A 72 0.63 -8.82 -15.76
C ILE A 72 0.58 -8.64 -14.24
N ALA A 73 0.01 -7.55 -13.77
CA ALA A 73 -0.15 -7.29 -12.33
C ALA A 73 -0.96 -8.39 -11.64
N LYS A 74 -2.05 -8.87 -12.25
CA LYS A 74 -2.85 -10.00 -11.74
C LYS A 74 -2.04 -11.28 -11.60
N LYS A 75 -1.20 -11.59 -12.59
CA LYS A 75 -0.34 -12.78 -12.55
C LYS A 75 0.71 -12.69 -11.44
N ILE A 76 1.31 -11.52 -11.27
CA ILE A 76 2.31 -11.29 -10.21
C ILE A 76 1.65 -11.41 -8.84
N ALA A 77 0.54 -10.72 -8.62
CA ALA A 77 -0.20 -10.78 -7.35
C ALA A 77 -0.59 -12.21 -6.98
N LYS A 78 -1.07 -12.98 -7.96
CA LYS A 78 -1.40 -14.40 -7.77
C LYS A 78 -0.20 -15.22 -7.34
N LYS A 79 0.96 -15.02 -7.96
CA LYS A 79 2.20 -15.71 -7.58
C LYS A 79 2.70 -15.32 -6.20
N LEU A 80 2.47 -14.08 -5.79
CA LEU A 80 2.83 -13.59 -4.45
C LEU A 80 1.81 -14.02 -3.38
N GLY A 81 0.65 -14.58 -3.77
CA GLY A 81 -0.43 -14.89 -2.85
C GLY A 81 -1.07 -13.66 -2.24
N LYS A 82 -1.03 -12.53 -2.94
CA LYS A 82 -1.52 -11.23 -2.47
C LYS A 82 -2.71 -10.76 -3.31
N LYS A 83 -3.55 -9.93 -2.68
CA LYS A 83 -4.66 -9.26 -3.37
C LYS A 83 -4.11 -8.09 -4.18
N LEU A 84 -4.47 -8.01 -5.45
CA LEU A 84 -4.08 -6.89 -6.32
C LEU A 84 -4.90 -5.64 -5.98
N VAL A 85 -4.19 -4.55 -5.79
CA VAL A 85 -4.75 -3.19 -5.73
C VAL A 85 -4.08 -2.35 -6.81
N ILE A 86 -4.86 -1.71 -7.68
CA ILE A 86 -4.33 -0.78 -8.67
C ILE A 86 -4.56 0.64 -8.18
N LYS A 87 -3.47 1.40 -8.10
CA LYS A 87 -3.49 2.82 -7.76
C LYS A 87 -3.27 3.64 -9.03
N LYS A 88 -4.34 4.30 -9.48
CA LYS A 88 -4.23 5.25 -10.58
C LYS A 88 -3.39 6.43 -10.15
N THR A 89 -2.31 6.68 -10.87
CA THR A 89 -1.33 7.72 -10.53
C THR A 89 -0.83 8.37 -11.81
N ALA A 90 -0.75 9.69 -11.84
CA ALA A 90 -0.16 10.40 -12.97
C ALA A 90 1.27 9.95 -13.23
N TRP A 91 1.70 9.97 -14.48
CA TRP A 91 3.02 9.48 -14.90
C TRP A 91 4.17 10.00 -14.03
N ASP A 92 4.23 11.31 -13.82
CA ASP A 92 5.28 11.94 -13.02
C ASP A 92 5.21 11.61 -11.53
N GLY A 93 4.09 11.09 -11.08
CA GLY A 93 3.88 10.67 -9.69
C GLY A 93 4.23 9.22 -9.41
N LEU A 94 4.48 8.39 -10.44
CA LEU A 94 4.71 6.95 -10.27
C LEU A 94 6.00 6.64 -9.50
N ILE A 95 7.11 7.24 -9.90
CA ILE A 95 8.40 7.04 -9.22
C ILE A 95 8.39 7.58 -7.80
N PRO A 96 7.95 8.83 -7.53
CA PRO A 96 7.79 9.31 -6.17
C PRO A 96 6.88 8.42 -5.29
N ALA A 97 5.80 7.90 -5.84
CA ALA A 97 4.91 6.98 -5.11
C ALA A 97 5.60 5.66 -4.74
N LEU A 98 6.47 5.15 -5.62
CA LEU A 98 7.26 3.96 -5.35
C LEU A 98 8.32 4.23 -4.27
N GLU A 99 9.04 5.33 -4.39
CA GLU A 99 10.06 5.75 -3.42
C GLU A 99 9.46 6.07 -2.03
N GLY A 100 8.23 6.54 -2.01
CA GLY A 100 7.48 6.85 -0.78
C GLY A 100 6.69 5.66 -0.21
N ASP A 101 6.91 4.44 -0.71
CA ASP A 101 6.20 3.22 -0.28
C ASP A 101 4.66 3.30 -0.39
N GLU A 102 4.15 4.15 -1.27
CA GLU A 102 2.72 4.24 -1.55
C GLU A 102 2.24 3.15 -2.50
N ILE A 103 3.13 2.64 -3.32
CA ILE A 103 2.93 1.52 -4.24
C ILE A 103 4.11 0.55 -4.13
N ASP A 104 3.87 -0.71 -4.43
CA ASP A 104 4.88 -1.77 -4.36
C ASP A 104 5.61 -1.96 -5.69
N ALA A 105 4.96 -1.61 -6.78
CA ALA A 105 5.54 -1.70 -8.13
C ALA A 105 4.88 -0.72 -9.10
N ILE A 106 5.60 -0.41 -10.16
CA ILE A 106 5.08 0.32 -11.32
C ILE A 106 4.96 -0.67 -12.47
N ILE A 107 3.76 -0.82 -13.01
CA ILE A 107 3.50 -1.59 -14.23
C ILE A 107 2.64 -0.71 -15.14
N ALA A 108 3.29 0.05 -16.01
CA ALA A 108 2.66 1.17 -16.69
C ALA A 108 3.15 1.35 -18.16
N GLY A 109 3.54 0.25 -18.81
CA GLY A 109 4.16 0.34 -20.15
C GLY A 109 5.47 1.13 -20.14
N MET A 110 6.13 1.20 -18.99
CA MET A 110 7.32 2.03 -18.80
C MET A 110 8.56 1.36 -19.37
N THR A 111 9.26 2.08 -20.24
CA THR A 111 10.52 1.63 -20.82
C THR A 111 11.66 1.89 -19.84
N LYS A 112 12.59 0.96 -19.76
CA LYS A 112 13.83 1.15 -19.01
C LYS A 112 14.70 2.22 -19.68
N ASP A 113 15.16 3.17 -18.91
CA ASP A 113 16.19 4.12 -19.34
C ASP A 113 17.26 4.32 -18.24
N LYS A 114 18.18 5.23 -18.46
CA LYS A 114 19.31 5.44 -17.53
C LYS A 114 18.90 6.12 -16.22
N THR A 115 17.71 6.70 -16.17
CA THR A 115 17.21 7.46 -15.02
C THR A 115 16.17 6.68 -14.20
N ARG A 116 15.80 5.48 -14.64
CA ARG A 116 14.77 4.64 -14.04
C ARG A 116 15.24 3.19 -13.88
#